data_01835329cca5ec55c5cfdb80be5eaf86
#
_entry.id   01835329cca5ec55c5cfdb80be5eaf86
#
_cell.length_a   1.000
_cell.length_b   1.000
_cell.length_c   1.000
_cell.angle_alpha   90.00
_cell.angle_beta   90.00
_cell.angle_gamma   90.00
#
_symmetry.space_group_name_H-M   'P 1'
#
loop_
_entity.id
_entity.type
_entity.pdbx_description
1 polymer ?
#
loop_
_entity_poly.entity_id
_entity_poly.type
_entity_poly.pdbx_seq_one_letter_code
_entity_poly.pdbx_strand_id
1 'polypeptide(L)'
;DKTKAIKALGLFIAFLVVVPVISIFIEFGSYLFEAFASSDESRLAQISGNLSHFFEFLFFRFVKDTFIVAFFVLIICYILGVSTAYLVSNYNFYLSRILENLLILPLAIPAYILAFVYVGIMDYGAEFESIFGFRIDIFNIYGVIFVLSVSLYPYVYLFAKSAFKSESMAIYEVGKIHGYSEFKIFYKVSIKIAMPSIIAGLMLVLMEVLSDYG
;
A
#
# COMPACT_ATOMS: atom_id res chain seq x y z
N ASP A 1 9.79 34.17 -26.16
CA ASP A 1 10.86 33.23 -25.83
C ASP A 1 10.58 32.37 -24.58
N LYS A 2 9.88 32.84 -23.53
CA LYS A 2 9.53 32.04 -22.35
C LYS A 2 8.67 30.81 -22.71
N THR A 3 7.75 30.93 -23.64
CA THR A 3 6.88 29.83 -24.08
C THR A 3 7.65 28.71 -24.81
N LYS A 4 8.70 29.07 -25.56
CA LYS A 4 9.56 28.09 -26.23
C LYS A 4 10.42 27.34 -25.21
N ALA A 5 10.93 28.02 -24.20
CA ALA A 5 11.71 27.40 -23.12
C ALA A 5 10.86 26.40 -22.28
N ILE A 6 9.61 26.77 -21.97
CA ILE A 6 8.67 25.89 -21.26
C ILE A 6 8.33 24.65 -22.09
N LYS A 7 8.09 24.81 -23.39
CA LYS A 7 7.84 23.68 -24.30
C LYS A 7 9.06 22.77 -24.42
N ALA A 8 10.27 23.34 -24.54
CA ALA A 8 11.52 22.56 -24.60
C ALA A 8 11.75 21.77 -23.28
N LEU A 9 11.50 22.40 -22.12
CA LEU A 9 11.60 21.73 -20.83
C LEU A 9 10.57 20.58 -20.70
N GLY A 10 9.33 20.81 -21.13
CA GLY A 10 8.31 19.77 -21.14
C GLY A 10 8.66 18.60 -22.05
N LEU A 11 9.21 18.86 -23.24
CA LEU A 11 9.70 17.83 -24.15
C LEU A 11 10.89 17.06 -23.56
N PHE A 12 11.81 17.73 -22.89
CA PHE A 12 12.95 17.09 -22.23
C PHE A 12 12.51 16.18 -21.08
N ILE A 13 11.57 16.62 -20.26
CA ILE A 13 10.99 15.80 -19.18
C ILE A 13 10.26 14.58 -19.77
N ALA A 14 9.45 14.80 -20.81
CA ALA A 14 8.77 13.69 -21.49
C ALA A 14 9.77 12.68 -22.07
N PHE A 15 10.84 13.14 -22.70
CA PHE A 15 11.91 12.29 -23.21
C PHE A 15 12.58 11.46 -22.09
N LEU A 16 12.91 12.10 -20.97
CA LEU A 16 13.50 11.42 -19.79
C LEU A 16 12.62 10.29 -19.23
N VAL A 17 11.30 10.45 -19.30
CA VAL A 17 10.35 9.45 -18.81
C VAL A 17 10.07 8.36 -19.86
N VAL A 18 9.90 8.75 -21.11
CA VAL A 18 9.47 7.86 -22.19
C VAL A 18 10.61 6.96 -22.68
N VAL A 19 11.84 7.46 -22.75
CA VAL A 19 12.98 6.67 -23.25
C VAL A 19 13.26 5.40 -22.44
N PRO A 20 13.33 5.42 -21.09
CA PRO A 20 13.52 4.20 -20.32
C PRO A 20 12.37 3.19 -20.51
N VAL A 21 11.13 3.68 -20.62
CA VAL A 21 9.97 2.82 -20.85
C VAL A 21 10.04 2.16 -22.23
N ILE A 22 10.35 2.92 -23.27
CA ILE A 22 10.50 2.39 -24.63
C ILE A 22 11.67 1.40 -24.68
N SER A 23 12.81 1.69 -24.03
CA SER A 23 13.96 0.79 -24.03
C SER A 23 13.65 -0.60 -23.47
N ILE A 24 12.83 -0.69 -22.42
CA ILE A 24 12.34 -1.97 -21.86
C ILE A 24 11.55 -2.76 -22.91
N PHE A 25 10.63 -2.09 -23.63
CA PHE A 25 9.86 -2.75 -24.69
C PHE A 25 10.70 -3.18 -25.89
N ILE A 26 11.70 -2.37 -26.28
CA ILE A 26 12.62 -2.72 -27.37
C ILE A 26 13.47 -3.93 -26.94
N GLU A 27 14.01 -3.93 -25.74
CA GLU A 27 14.84 -5.02 -25.22
C GLU A 27 14.04 -6.32 -25.07
N PHE A 28 12.81 -6.23 -24.55
CA PHE A 28 11.91 -7.38 -24.51
C PHE A 28 11.55 -7.88 -25.91
N GLY A 29 11.25 -6.97 -26.85
CA GLY A 29 10.98 -7.31 -28.25
C GLY A 29 12.16 -7.94 -28.96
N SER A 30 13.38 -7.43 -28.76
CA SER A 30 14.60 -8.01 -29.32
C SER A 30 14.89 -9.40 -28.76
N TYR A 31 14.69 -9.59 -27.45
CA TYR A 31 14.80 -10.90 -26.80
C TYR A 31 13.81 -11.92 -27.37
N LEU A 32 12.55 -11.54 -27.56
CA LEU A 32 11.54 -12.38 -28.21
C LEU A 32 11.92 -12.69 -29.66
N PHE A 33 12.37 -11.67 -30.41
CA PHE A 33 12.77 -11.84 -31.81
C PHE A 33 13.96 -12.79 -31.94
N GLU A 34 15.01 -12.65 -31.11
CA GLU A 34 16.12 -13.58 -31.08
C GLU A 34 15.70 -15.00 -30.68
N ALA A 35 14.77 -15.12 -29.72
CA ALA A 35 14.24 -16.40 -29.28
C ALA A 35 13.49 -17.14 -30.42
N PHE A 36 12.73 -16.42 -31.24
CA PHE A 36 11.97 -16.98 -32.37
C PHE A 36 12.80 -17.09 -33.65
N ALA A 37 13.79 -16.21 -33.86
CA ALA A 37 14.65 -16.23 -35.05
C ALA A 37 15.81 -17.22 -34.97
N SER A 38 16.23 -17.60 -33.76
CA SER A 38 17.24 -18.65 -33.58
C SER A 38 16.61 -20.02 -33.92
N SER A 39 17.06 -20.61 -35.01
CA SER A 39 16.69 -21.99 -35.41
C SER A 39 17.29 -23.07 -34.48
N ASP A 40 17.66 -22.68 -33.27
CA ASP A 40 18.31 -23.54 -32.29
C ASP A 40 17.23 -24.22 -31.42
N GLU A 41 16.84 -25.45 -31.84
CA GLU A 41 15.86 -26.28 -31.15
C GLU A 41 16.14 -26.42 -29.64
N SER A 42 17.42 -26.37 -29.24
CA SER A 42 17.82 -26.48 -27.84
C SER A 42 17.41 -25.26 -27.02
N ARG A 43 17.46 -24.03 -27.56
CA ARG A 43 17.03 -22.79 -26.92
C ARG A 43 15.52 -22.70 -26.84
N LEU A 44 14.81 -23.07 -27.89
CA LEU A 44 13.35 -23.10 -27.89
C LEU A 44 12.83 -24.11 -26.86
N ALA A 45 13.47 -25.28 -26.76
CA ALA A 45 13.12 -26.26 -25.72
C ALA A 45 13.38 -25.75 -24.29
N GLN A 46 14.49 -25.03 -24.06
CA GLN A 46 14.76 -24.41 -22.76
C GLN A 46 13.75 -23.31 -22.41
N ILE A 47 13.42 -22.45 -23.36
CA ILE A 47 12.41 -21.37 -23.14
C ILE A 47 11.04 -21.97 -22.86
N SER A 48 10.61 -22.95 -23.64
CA SER A 48 9.31 -23.63 -23.41
C SER A 48 9.30 -24.40 -22.09
N GLY A 49 10.42 -25.04 -21.71
CA GLY A 49 10.57 -25.72 -20.43
C GLY A 49 10.51 -24.75 -19.24
N ASN A 50 11.21 -23.61 -19.32
CA ASN A 50 11.17 -22.59 -18.28
C ASN A 50 9.79 -21.94 -18.15
N LEU A 51 9.11 -21.67 -19.28
CA LEU A 51 7.75 -21.12 -19.28
C LEU A 51 6.75 -22.11 -18.69
N SER A 52 6.81 -23.38 -19.10
CA SER A 52 5.91 -24.40 -18.55
C SER A 52 6.11 -24.57 -17.04
N HIS A 53 7.37 -24.65 -16.59
CA HIS A 53 7.71 -24.71 -15.18
C HIS A 53 7.21 -23.48 -14.39
N PHE A 54 7.37 -22.27 -14.97
CA PHE A 54 6.87 -21.04 -14.36
C PHE A 54 5.35 -21.07 -14.19
N PHE A 55 4.60 -21.39 -15.26
CA PHE A 55 3.13 -21.40 -15.19
C PHE A 55 2.58 -22.54 -14.35
N GLU A 56 3.22 -23.71 -14.36
CA GLU A 56 2.75 -24.89 -13.64
C GLU A 56 3.01 -24.83 -12.14
N PHE A 57 4.19 -24.30 -11.73
CA PHE A 57 4.64 -24.38 -10.33
C PHE A 57 4.71 -23.02 -9.61
N LEU A 58 5.08 -21.93 -10.32
CA LEU A 58 5.37 -20.65 -9.68
C LEU A 58 4.21 -19.64 -9.81
N PHE A 59 3.59 -19.55 -10.97
CA PHE A 59 2.58 -18.52 -11.25
C PHE A 59 1.41 -18.54 -10.27
N PHE A 60 0.77 -19.69 -10.11
CA PHE A 60 -0.38 -19.83 -9.21
C PHE A 60 0.00 -19.61 -7.75
N ARG A 61 1.21 -19.97 -7.34
CA ARG A 61 1.70 -19.75 -6.00
C ARG A 61 1.89 -18.25 -5.74
N PHE A 62 2.60 -17.54 -6.62
CA PHE A 62 2.82 -16.10 -6.47
C PHE A 62 1.52 -15.31 -6.51
N VAL A 63 0.61 -15.63 -7.44
CA VAL A 63 -0.70 -15.00 -7.51
C VAL A 63 -1.48 -15.21 -6.20
N LYS A 64 -1.52 -16.43 -5.70
CA LYS A 64 -2.18 -16.74 -4.42
C LYS A 64 -1.58 -15.95 -3.26
N ASP A 65 -0.25 -15.93 -3.13
CA ASP A 65 0.43 -15.26 -2.02
C ASP A 65 0.20 -13.74 -2.10
N THR A 66 0.26 -13.15 -3.30
CA THR A 66 -0.07 -11.72 -3.53
C THR A 66 -1.50 -11.40 -3.12
N PHE A 67 -2.48 -12.24 -3.51
CA PHE A 67 -3.87 -12.03 -3.09
C PHE A 67 -4.06 -12.14 -1.58
N ILE A 68 -3.38 -13.06 -0.91
CA ILE A 68 -3.44 -13.21 0.55
C ILE A 68 -2.89 -11.95 1.21
N VAL A 69 -1.69 -11.51 0.81
CA VAL A 69 -1.06 -10.30 1.36
C VAL A 69 -1.96 -9.09 1.14
N ALA A 70 -2.40 -8.85 -0.10
CA ALA A 70 -3.25 -7.71 -0.42
C ALA A 70 -4.54 -7.70 0.39
N PHE A 71 -5.22 -8.84 0.51
CA PHE A 71 -6.46 -8.97 1.27
C PHE A 71 -6.30 -8.61 2.75
N PHE A 72 -5.29 -9.18 3.42
CA PHE A 72 -5.06 -8.91 4.83
C PHE A 72 -4.56 -7.50 5.09
N VAL A 73 -3.66 -6.97 4.24
CA VAL A 73 -3.19 -5.59 4.34
C VAL A 73 -4.35 -4.61 4.19
N LEU A 74 -5.23 -4.79 3.22
CA LEU A 74 -6.41 -3.94 3.04
C LEU A 74 -7.32 -3.94 4.26
N ILE A 75 -7.58 -5.11 4.87
CA ILE A 75 -8.41 -5.21 6.08
C ILE A 75 -7.76 -4.47 7.25
N ILE A 76 -6.47 -4.70 7.49
CA ILE A 76 -5.76 -4.07 8.60
C ILE A 76 -5.67 -2.55 8.38
N CYS A 77 -5.34 -2.10 7.17
CA CYS A 77 -5.32 -0.67 6.83
C CYS A 77 -6.70 -0.01 6.97
N TYR A 78 -7.77 -0.71 6.60
CA TYR A 78 -9.14 -0.23 6.82
C TYR A 78 -9.42 -0.05 8.32
N ILE A 79 -9.15 -1.07 9.13
CA ILE A 79 -9.41 -1.03 10.58
C ILE A 79 -8.56 0.07 11.24
N LEU A 80 -7.25 0.10 11.01
CA LEU A 80 -6.36 1.09 11.61
C LEU A 80 -6.64 2.50 11.10
N GLY A 81 -6.77 2.67 9.78
CA GLY A 81 -6.96 3.98 9.16
C GLY A 81 -8.29 4.61 9.52
N VAL A 82 -9.39 3.86 9.43
CA VAL A 82 -10.74 4.40 9.72
C VAL A 82 -10.93 4.67 11.21
N SER A 83 -10.49 3.75 12.09
CA SER A 83 -10.65 3.93 13.54
C SER A 83 -9.84 5.11 14.06
N THR A 84 -8.58 5.24 13.65
CA THR A 84 -7.73 6.36 14.05
C THR A 84 -8.20 7.69 13.46
N ALA A 85 -8.65 7.69 12.20
CA ALA A 85 -9.24 8.88 11.57
C ALA A 85 -10.48 9.37 12.31
N TYR A 86 -11.38 8.46 12.68
CA TYR A 86 -12.59 8.81 13.41
C TYR A 86 -12.28 9.37 14.80
N LEU A 87 -11.36 8.72 15.55
CA LEU A 87 -10.95 9.19 16.87
C LEU A 87 -10.39 10.62 16.83
N VAL A 88 -9.46 10.90 15.91
CA VAL A 88 -8.82 12.21 15.80
C VAL A 88 -9.76 13.28 15.25
N SER A 89 -10.76 12.90 14.43
CA SER A 89 -11.70 13.85 13.83
C SER A 89 -12.83 14.25 14.77
N ASN A 90 -13.29 13.35 15.66
CA ASN A 90 -14.47 13.55 16.47
C ASN A 90 -14.19 13.80 17.95
N TYR A 91 -13.00 13.47 18.43
CA TYR A 91 -12.66 13.62 19.86
C TYR A 91 -11.49 14.56 20.07
N ASN A 92 -11.70 15.59 20.89
CA ASN A 92 -10.63 16.49 21.36
C ASN A 92 -10.06 15.96 22.67
N PHE A 93 -8.84 15.43 22.63
CA PHE A 93 -8.09 15.01 23.80
C PHE A 93 -6.71 15.69 23.84
N TYR A 94 -6.08 15.70 24.99
CA TYR A 94 -4.85 16.50 25.27
C TYR A 94 -3.74 16.33 24.22
N LEU A 95 -3.57 15.13 23.64
CA LEU A 95 -2.53 14.78 22.66
C LEU A 95 -3.06 14.66 21.22
N SER A 96 -4.32 15.01 20.94
CA SER A 96 -4.95 14.79 19.64
C SER A 96 -4.17 15.40 18.48
N ARG A 97 -3.66 16.62 18.63
CA ARG A 97 -2.87 17.34 17.61
C ARG A 97 -1.52 16.67 17.33
N ILE A 98 -0.86 16.15 18.37
CA ILE A 98 0.42 15.44 18.22
C ILE A 98 0.16 14.09 17.53
N LEU A 99 -0.85 13.37 18.01
CA LEU A 99 -1.24 12.07 17.43
C LEU A 99 -1.66 12.21 15.97
N GLU A 100 -2.36 13.29 15.62
CA GLU A 100 -2.78 13.60 14.25
C GLU A 100 -1.58 13.62 13.26
N ASN A 101 -0.45 14.16 13.69
CA ASN A 101 0.78 14.22 12.89
C ASN A 101 1.58 12.92 12.96
N LEU A 102 1.66 12.28 14.13
CA LEU A 102 2.37 11.02 14.29
C LEU A 102 1.76 9.88 13.47
N LEU A 103 0.45 9.86 13.31
CA LEU A 103 -0.25 8.85 12.51
C LEU A 103 0.10 8.89 11.01
N ILE A 104 0.61 10.02 10.54
CA ILE A 104 1.05 10.17 9.14
C ILE A 104 2.52 9.81 8.96
N LEU A 105 3.29 9.78 10.06
CA LEU A 105 4.74 9.60 10.01
C LEU A 105 5.21 8.33 9.27
N PRO A 106 4.56 7.17 9.40
CA PRO A 106 4.97 5.98 8.66
C PRO A 106 4.99 6.18 7.13
N LEU A 107 4.13 7.04 6.59
CA LEU A 107 4.10 7.33 5.15
C LEU A 107 5.35 8.07 4.65
N ALA A 108 6.05 8.78 5.53
CA ALA A 108 7.30 9.47 5.20
C ALA A 108 8.50 8.53 5.08
N ILE A 109 8.36 7.28 5.54
CA ILE A 109 9.42 6.28 5.57
C ILE A 109 9.10 5.20 4.54
N PRO A 110 9.99 4.96 3.56
CA PRO A 110 9.80 3.85 2.61
C PRO A 110 9.59 2.50 3.32
N ALA A 111 8.69 1.67 2.80
CA ALA A 111 8.30 0.41 3.43
C ALA A 111 9.49 -0.52 3.69
N TYR A 112 10.46 -0.58 2.76
CA TYR A 112 11.66 -1.40 2.92
C TYR A 112 12.54 -0.93 4.10
N ILE A 113 12.61 0.38 4.38
CA ILE A 113 13.36 0.90 5.54
C ILE A 113 12.64 0.48 6.83
N LEU A 114 11.32 0.59 6.88
CA LEU A 114 10.54 0.10 8.01
C LEU A 114 10.74 -1.41 8.21
N ALA A 115 10.76 -2.19 7.14
CA ALA A 115 11.05 -3.63 7.21
C ALA A 115 12.41 -3.89 7.87
N PHE A 116 13.47 -3.20 7.43
CA PHE A 116 14.79 -3.33 8.06
C PHE A 116 14.80 -2.96 9.54
N VAL A 117 14.10 -1.90 9.92
CA VAL A 117 13.99 -1.49 11.34
C VAL A 117 13.28 -2.56 12.17
N TYR A 118 12.15 -3.09 11.67
CA TYR A 118 11.42 -4.14 12.39
C TYR A 118 12.21 -5.45 12.48
N VAL A 119 12.91 -5.84 11.41
CA VAL A 119 13.82 -6.98 11.44
C VAL A 119 14.90 -6.75 12.50
N GLY A 120 15.57 -5.58 12.48
CA GLY A 120 16.62 -5.26 13.45
C GLY A 120 16.16 -5.26 14.90
N ILE A 121 14.90 -4.93 15.18
CA ILE A 121 14.33 -4.91 16.54
C ILE A 121 13.85 -6.30 16.98
N MET A 122 13.32 -7.13 16.06
CA MET A 122 12.60 -8.36 16.36
C MET A 122 13.38 -9.64 16.02
N ASP A 123 14.54 -9.54 15.37
CA ASP A 123 15.37 -10.68 14.99
C ASP A 123 16.11 -11.31 16.18
N TYR A 124 16.81 -12.41 15.90
CA TYR A 124 17.55 -13.17 16.91
C TYR A 124 18.63 -12.33 17.61
N GLY A 125 18.59 -12.35 18.96
CA GLY A 125 19.51 -11.55 19.78
C GLY A 125 19.20 -10.05 19.82
N ALA A 126 18.07 -9.62 19.23
CA ALA A 126 17.64 -8.23 19.24
C ALA A 126 17.08 -7.81 20.61
N GLU A 127 16.94 -6.51 20.78
CA GLU A 127 16.47 -5.90 22.03
C GLU A 127 15.08 -6.40 22.45
N PHE A 128 14.21 -6.72 21.48
CA PHE A 128 12.87 -7.24 21.75
C PHE A 128 12.92 -8.59 22.49
N GLU A 129 13.76 -9.52 22.05
CA GLU A 129 13.93 -10.83 22.71
C GLU A 129 14.49 -10.66 24.13
N SER A 130 15.41 -9.73 24.33
CA SER A 130 16.00 -9.45 25.65
C SER A 130 15.00 -8.85 26.66
N ILE A 131 14.01 -8.07 26.17
CA ILE A 131 13.01 -7.40 27.02
C ILE A 131 11.81 -8.32 27.29
N PHE A 132 11.30 -9.00 26.27
CA PHE A 132 10.03 -9.75 26.34
C PHE A 132 10.22 -11.27 26.51
N GLY A 133 11.43 -11.80 26.32
CA GLY A 133 11.74 -13.22 26.49
C GLY A 133 11.23 -14.13 25.36
N PHE A 134 10.68 -13.57 24.28
CA PHE A 134 10.28 -14.29 23.07
C PHE A 134 10.65 -13.51 21.82
N ARG A 135 10.82 -14.22 20.72
CA ARG A 135 11.11 -13.61 19.42
C ARG A 135 9.92 -13.71 18.47
N ILE A 136 9.83 -12.75 17.56
CA ILE A 136 8.87 -12.77 16.46
C ILE A 136 9.68 -12.89 15.16
N ASP A 137 9.49 -14.00 14.46
CA ASP A 137 10.06 -14.17 13.12
C ASP A 137 9.26 -13.33 12.13
N ILE A 138 9.94 -12.31 11.54
CA ILE A 138 9.33 -11.42 10.55
C ILE A 138 9.58 -11.94 9.12
N PHE A 139 10.54 -12.86 8.91
CA PHE A 139 10.85 -13.43 7.60
C PHE A 139 9.79 -14.43 7.12
N ASN A 140 8.52 -14.03 7.19
CA ASN A 140 7.39 -14.81 6.73
C ASN A 140 6.26 -13.89 6.20
N ILE A 141 5.24 -14.48 5.58
CA ILE A 141 4.11 -13.76 4.99
C ILE A 141 3.38 -12.85 6.01
N TYR A 142 3.35 -13.24 7.28
CA TYR A 142 2.71 -12.44 8.33
C TYR A 142 3.52 -11.18 8.66
N GLY A 143 4.85 -11.28 8.63
CA GLY A 143 5.74 -10.13 8.80
C GLY A 143 5.59 -9.13 7.66
N VAL A 144 5.49 -9.60 6.42
CA VAL A 144 5.21 -8.75 5.25
C VAL A 144 3.87 -8.04 5.41
N ILE A 145 2.80 -8.77 5.76
CA ILE A 145 1.48 -8.19 6.01
C ILE A 145 1.54 -7.13 7.12
N PHE A 146 2.25 -7.39 8.20
CA PHE A 146 2.41 -6.46 9.31
C PHE A 146 3.13 -5.17 8.88
N VAL A 147 4.31 -5.29 8.26
CA VAL A 147 5.10 -4.13 7.83
C VAL A 147 4.36 -3.29 6.83
N LEU A 148 3.79 -3.89 5.79
CA LEU A 148 3.00 -3.18 4.79
C LEU A 148 1.78 -2.50 5.40
N SER A 149 1.09 -3.16 6.32
CA SER A 149 -0.07 -2.56 7.00
C SER A 149 0.30 -1.33 7.80
N VAL A 150 1.41 -1.39 8.58
CA VAL A 150 1.89 -0.25 9.37
C VAL A 150 2.42 0.87 8.50
N SER A 151 3.01 0.55 7.35
CA SER A 151 3.50 1.55 6.39
C SER A 151 2.37 2.25 5.64
N LEU A 152 1.31 1.52 5.25
CA LEU A 152 0.33 1.97 4.28
C LEU A 152 -1.02 2.42 4.89
N TYR A 153 -1.33 2.08 6.17
CA TYR A 153 -2.59 2.55 6.78
C TYR A 153 -2.78 4.07 6.74
N PRO A 154 -1.72 4.94 6.74
CA PRO A 154 -1.93 6.37 6.71
C PRO A 154 -2.60 6.87 5.42
N TYR A 155 -2.55 6.14 4.31
CA TYR A 155 -3.35 6.46 3.13
C TYR A 155 -4.83 6.45 3.46
N VAL A 156 -5.32 5.35 4.05
CA VAL A 156 -6.72 5.25 4.46
C VAL A 156 -7.08 6.27 5.54
N TYR A 157 -6.16 6.49 6.50
CA TYR A 157 -6.31 7.50 7.55
C TYR A 157 -6.55 8.90 6.98
N LEU A 158 -5.71 9.35 6.03
CA LEU A 158 -5.82 10.69 5.46
C LEU A 158 -7.14 10.92 4.72
N PHE A 159 -7.55 9.94 3.90
CA PHE A 159 -8.79 10.02 3.14
C PHE A 159 -10.02 9.96 4.06
N ALA A 160 -10.03 9.03 5.02
CA ALA A 160 -11.11 8.90 5.98
C ALA A 160 -11.22 10.13 6.88
N LYS A 161 -10.09 10.67 7.38
CA LYS A 161 -10.04 11.88 8.19
C LYS A 161 -10.59 13.09 7.44
N SER A 162 -10.22 13.27 6.18
CA SER A 162 -10.76 14.36 5.34
C SER A 162 -12.28 14.25 5.22
N ALA A 163 -12.81 13.05 5.02
CA ALA A 163 -14.25 12.81 4.94
C ALA A 163 -14.96 13.09 6.28
N PHE A 164 -14.44 12.57 7.38
CA PHE A 164 -15.03 12.80 8.71
C PHE A 164 -14.98 14.27 9.12
N LYS A 165 -13.92 15.01 8.79
CA LYS A 165 -13.84 16.46 9.06
C LYS A 165 -14.80 17.29 8.20
N SER A 166 -15.19 16.79 7.03
CA SER A 166 -16.18 17.44 6.15
C SER A 166 -17.62 17.07 6.51
N GLU A 167 -17.82 16.09 7.41
CA GLU A 167 -19.15 15.69 7.87
C GLU A 167 -19.80 16.83 8.67
N SER A 168 -21.05 17.14 8.31
CA SER A 168 -21.79 18.19 8.97
C SER A 168 -22.17 17.78 10.40
N MET A 169 -21.91 18.65 11.39
CA MET A 169 -22.38 18.49 12.77
C MET A 169 -23.88 18.21 12.86
N ALA A 170 -24.67 18.74 11.92
CA ALA A 170 -26.13 18.51 11.87
C ALA A 170 -26.45 17.01 11.71
N ILE A 171 -25.68 16.25 10.99
CA ILE A 171 -25.89 14.80 10.81
C ILE A 171 -25.70 14.06 12.13
N TYR A 172 -24.69 14.45 12.90
CA TYR A 172 -24.44 13.89 14.22
C TYR A 172 -25.56 14.24 15.21
N GLU A 173 -26.03 15.50 15.20
CA GLU A 173 -27.14 15.97 16.03
C GLU A 173 -28.45 15.26 15.71
N VAL A 174 -28.78 15.08 14.43
CA VAL A 174 -29.95 14.31 13.99
C VAL A 174 -29.88 12.87 14.50
N GLY A 175 -28.70 12.24 14.42
CA GLY A 175 -28.52 10.89 14.99
C GLY A 175 -28.79 10.84 16.50
N LYS A 176 -28.35 11.84 17.25
CA LYS A 176 -28.60 11.95 18.69
C LYS A 176 -30.10 12.17 19.00
N ILE A 177 -30.81 13.02 18.25
CA ILE A 177 -32.23 13.24 18.38
C ILE A 177 -33.03 11.94 18.18
N HIS A 178 -32.60 11.09 17.25
CA HIS A 178 -33.17 9.76 17.02
C HIS A 178 -32.77 8.71 18.06
N GLY A 179 -32.09 9.10 19.14
CA GLY A 179 -31.68 8.20 20.21
C GLY A 179 -30.57 7.22 19.84
N TYR A 180 -29.79 7.50 18.77
CA TYR A 180 -28.65 6.64 18.41
C TYR A 180 -27.46 6.89 19.34
N SER A 181 -26.84 5.80 19.80
CA SER A 181 -25.55 5.87 20.49
C SER A 181 -24.45 6.33 19.52
N GLU A 182 -23.36 6.88 20.05
CA GLU A 182 -22.21 7.35 19.24
C GLU A 182 -21.66 6.26 18.32
N PHE A 183 -21.51 5.04 18.84
CA PHE A 183 -21.09 3.90 18.05
C PHE A 183 -22.05 3.57 16.89
N LYS A 184 -23.36 3.72 17.11
CA LYS A 184 -24.39 3.48 16.09
C LYS A 184 -24.37 4.58 15.02
N ILE A 185 -24.11 5.84 15.40
CA ILE A 185 -23.94 6.96 14.46
C ILE A 185 -22.69 6.70 13.62
N PHE A 186 -21.57 6.38 14.25
CA PHE A 186 -20.32 6.02 13.55
C PHE A 186 -20.54 4.95 12.47
N TYR A 187 -21.07 3.80 12.86
CA TYR A 187 -21.19 2.66 11.96
C TYR A 187 -22.28 2.80 10.90
N LYS A 188 -23.43 3.42 11.25
CA LYS A 188 -24.57 3.52 10.34
C LYS A 188 -24.56 4.77 9.45
N VAL A 189 -23.90 5.84 9.90
CA VAL A 189 -23.96 7.15 9.24
C VAL A 189 -22.57 7.56 8.77
N SER A 190 -21.64 7.82 9.68
CA SER A 190 -20.33 8.41 9.36
C SER A 190 -19.51 7.53 8.40
N ILE A 191 -19.42 6.22 8.64
CA ILE A 191 -18.71 5.30 7.72
C ILE A 191 -19.36 5.31 6.33
N LYS A 192 -20.68 5.32 6.24
CA LYS A 192 -21.36 5.29 4.93
C LYS A 192 -21.11 6.55 4.12
N ILE A 193 -21.09 7.70 4.77
CA ILE A 193 -20.80 8.99 4.12
C ILE A 193 -19.32 9.04 3.70
N ALA A 194 -18.42 8.57 4.54
CA ALA A 194 -16.99 8.54 4.28
C ALA A 194 -16.56 7.42 3.29
N MET A 195 -17.45 6.46 2.98
CA MET A 195 -17.10 5.27 2.19
C MET A 195 -16.41 5.56 0.86
N PRO A 196 -16.83 6.54 0.03
CA PRO A 196 -16.14 6.85 -1.22
C PRO A 196 -14.67 7.24 -0.99
N SER A 197 -14.40 8.07 0.03
CA SER A 197 -13.04 8.48 0.40
C SER A 197 -12.23 7.33 0.98
N ILE A 198 -12.83 6.49 1.81
CA ILE A 198 -12.20 5.29 2.37
C ILE A 198 -11.80 4.33 1.25
N ILE A 199 -12.68 4.10 0.27
CA ILE A 199 -12.38 3.26 -0.89
C ILE A 199 -11.22 3.84 -1.70
N ALA A 200 -11.18 5.16 -1.92
CA ALA A 200 -10.06 5.81 -2.61
C ALA A 200 -8.73 5.55 -1.89
N GLY A 201 -8.70 5.69 -0.56
CA GLY A 201 -7.53 5.36 0.26
C GLY A 201 -7.13 3.89 0.15
N LEU A 202 -8.10 2.96 0.18
CA LEU A 202 -7.84 1.52 0.01
C LEU A 202 -7.33 1.17 -1.39
N MET A 203 -7.77 1.87 -2.44
CA MET A 203 -7.24 1.67 -3.79
C MET A 203 -5.78 2.09 -3.91
N LEU A 204 -5.36 3.16 -3.22
CA LEU A 204 -3.95 3.52 -3.14
C LEU A 204 -3.13 2.46 -2.41
N VAL A 205 -3.64 1.95 -1.27
CA VAL A 205 -2.99 0.84 -0.57
C VAL A 205 -2.86 -0.38 -1.47
N LEU A 206 -3.91 -0.75 -2.20
CA LEU A 206 -3.88 -1.88 -3.13
C LEU A 206 -2.83 -1.68 -4.23
N MET A 207 -2.77 -0.48 -4.81
CA MET A 207 -1.78 -0.14 -5.83
C MET A 207 -0.34 -0.29 -5.29
N GLU A 208 -0.07 0.22 -4.09
CA GLU A 208 1.24 0.09 -3.45
C GLU A 208 1.60 -1.37 -3.18
N VAL A 209 0.68 -2.15 -2.61
CA VAL A 209 0.91 -3.59 -2.34
C VAL A 209 1.19 -4.38 -3.63
N LEU A 210 0.48 -4.06 -4.73
CA LEU A 210 0.68 -4.76 -6.00
C LEU A 210 1.95 -4.31 -6.74
N SER A 211 2.48 -3.12 -6.44
CA SER A 211 3.73 -2.59 -7.01
C SER A 211 4.96 -2.87 -6.15
N ASP A 212 4.79 -3.43 -4.96
CA ASP A 212 5.89 -3.79 -4.07
C ASP A 212 6.51 -5.12 -4.53
N TYR A 213 7.77 -5.06 -4.96
CA TYR A 213 8.59 -6.18 -5.41
C TYR A 213 9.50 -6.61 -4.26
N GLY A 214 8.92 -7.18 -3.23
CA GLY A 214 9.66 -7.67 -2.06
C GLY A 214 9.98 -9.15 -2.13
#